data_fef5e49461e839cdc60a5aa8113cc782
#
_entry.id   fef5e49461e839cdc60a5aa8113cc782
#
_cell.length_a   1.000
_cell.length_b   1.000
_cell.length_c   1.000
_cell.angle_alpha   90.00
_cell.angle_beta   90.00
_cell.angle_gamma   90.00
#
_symmetry.space_group_name_H-M   'P 1'
#
loop_
_entity.id
_entity.type
_entity.pdbx_description
1 polymer ?
#
loop_
_entity_poly.entity_id
_entity_poly.type
_entity_poly.pdbx_seq_one_letter_code
_entity_poly.pdbx_strand_id
1 'polypeptide(L)'
;MADSSGLVAALMAHEAAWRIGIFASVFALLAAWQSWRPYRGVRARAQRWGRHLIMALLGSLLVRLLFPLAAVAVGAWAESARFGLLQWLPLPGWLVIVSSIVLLDLVIYWQHRIFHWLPPLWRLHRMHHSDTQFDVSTAIRFHPLEIALSMLIKMGAVALLGVPAVAVILFEILLNATALFNHSDVHLPPGLDARLRWLLVTPDMHRIHHSTERIETDSNFGFCLPWWDRLFASYRSGALSDQAVMPIGLKDFRADRDQSLAAQLLQPLR
;
A
#
# COMPACT_ATOMS: atom_id res chain seq x y z
N MET A 1 13.02 14.41 29.28
CA MET A 1 12.09 14.26 28.15
C MET A 1 12.83 14.75 26.91
N ALA A 2 13.17 13.86 25.97
CA ALA A 2 13.79 14.30 24.72
C ALA A 2 12.85 15.29 24.03
N ASP A 3 13.40 16.35 23.47
CA ASP A 3 12.67 17.45 22.85
C ASP A 3 11.86 16.94 21.65
N SER A 4 10.63 16.49 21.93
CA SER A 4 9.70 15.99 20.91
C SER A 4 9.34 17.06 19.86
N SER A 5 9.49 18.34 20.21
CA SER A 5 9.26 19.48 19.31
C SER A 5 10.36 19.58 18.25
N GLY A 6 11.62 19.36 18.63
CA GLY A 6 12.75 19.34 17.70
C GLY A 6 12.70 18.20 16.70
N LEU A 7 12.30 17.00 17.15
CA LEU A 7 12.15 15.84 16.26
C LEU A 7 11.02 16.03 15.23
N VAL A 8 9.86 16.55 15.66
CA VAL A 8 8.74 16.84 14.77
C VAL A 8 9.15 17.91 13.74
N ALA A 9 9.80 18.99 14.19
CA ALA A 9 10.30 20.04 13.29
C ALA A 9 11.29 19.48 12.25
N ALA A 10 12.23 18.63 12.65
CA ALA A 10 13.18 17.99 11.75
C ALA A 10 12.49 17.04 10.75
N LEU A 11 11.49 16.27 11.19
CA LEU A 11 10.69 15.40 10.33
C LEU A 11 9.95 16.23 9.27
N MET A 12 9.32 17.31 9.66
CA MET A 12 8.59 18.20 8.76
C MET A 12 9.51 18.92 7.77
N ALA A 13 10.67 19.42 8.22
CA ALA A 13 11.62 20.14 7.39
C ALA A 13 12.28 19.25 6.31
N HIS A 14 12.39 17.94 6.56
CA HIS A 14 13.07 16.98 5.69
C HIS A 14 12.15 15.81 5.28
N GLU A 15 10.82 16.03 5.20
CA GLU A 15 9.84 14.96 4.97
C GLU A 15 10.16 14.10 3.74
N ALA A 16 10.52 14.72 2.62
CA ALA A 16 10.85 14.02 1.39
C ALA A 16 12.06 13.11 1.54
N ALA A 17 13.09 13.58 2.24
CA ALA A 17 14.30 12.78 2.49
C ALA A 17 14.00 11.58 3.38
N TRP A 18 13.21 11.77 4.44
CA TRP A 18 12.79 10.67 5.33
C TRP A 18 11.96 9.64 4.58
N ARG A 19 10.95 10.06 3.83
CA ARG A 19 10.06 9.18 3.05
C ARG A 19 10.84 8.37 2.02
N ILE A 20 11.68 9.03 1.22
CA ILE A 20 12.49 8.37 0.19
C ILE A 20 13.55 7.46 0.83
N GLY A 21 14.24 7.93 1.86
CA GLY A 21 15.29 7.19 2.54
C GLY A 21 14.77 5.90 3.20
N ILE A 22 13.64 5.99 3.93
CA ILE A 22 13.02 4.82 4.56
C ILE A 22 12.47 3.87 3.49
N PHE A 23 11.79 4.38 2.47
CA PHE A 23 11.29 3.56 1.36
C PHE A 23 12.43 2.79 0.67
N ALA A 24 13.51 3.48 0.29
CA ALA A 24 14.66 2.86 -0.38
C ALA A 24 15.35 1.83 0.52
N SER A 25 15.49 2.11 1.83
CA SER A 25 16.09 1.20 2.79
C SER A 25 15.26 -0.06 2.97
N VAL A 26 13.92 0.07 3.17
CA VAL A 26 13.01 -1.06 3.32
C VAL A 26 12.97 -1.88 2.03
N PHE A 27 12.88 -1.22 0.87
CA PHE A 27 12.93 -1.90 -0.43
C PHE A 27 14.21 -2.71 -0.59
N ALA A 28 15.39 -2.10 -0.31
CA ALA A 28 16.69 -2.77 -0.45
C ALA A 28 16.82 -3.96 0.51
N LEU A 29 16.38 -3.82 1.77
CA LEU A 29 16.41 -4.90 2.76
C LEU A 29 15.52 -6.08 2.37
N LEU A 30 14.29 -5.81 1.91
CA LEU A 30 13.37 -6.87 1.47
C LEU A 30 13.82 -7.50 0.14
N ALA A 31 14.35 -6.70 -0.78
CA ALA A 31 14.95 -7.18 -2.02
C ALA A 31 16.16 -8.10 -1.76
N ALA A 32 17.01 -7.75 -0.81
CA ALA A 32 18.12 -8.59 -0.38
C ALA A 32 17.61 -9.88 0.27
N TRP A 33 16.63 -9.78 1.18
CA TRP A 33 16.07 -10.94 1.87
C TRP A 33 15.44 -11.93 0.88
N GLN A 34 14.51 -11.49 0.03
CA GLN A 34 13.88 -12.36 -0.97
C GLN A 34 14.87 -12.89 -2.03
N SER A 35 16.00 -12.21 -2.26
CA SER A 35 17.05 -12.69 -3.15
C SER A 35 17.91 -13.77 -2.50
N TRP A 36 18.13 -13.67 -1.19
CA TRP A 36 18.87 -14.66 -0.41
C TRP A 36 18.03 -15.91 -0.11
N ARG A 37 16.75 -15.73 0.23
CA ARG A 37 15.80 -16.82 0.54
C ARG A 37 14.46 -16.60 -0.16
N PRO A 38 14.39 -16.75 -1.47
CA PRO A 38 13.12 -16.62 -2.20
C PRO A 38 12.16 -17.75 -1.80
N TYR A 39 10.90 -17.41 -1.60
CA TYR A 39 9.86 -18.41 -1.33
C TYR A 39 9.42 -19.11 -2.61
N ARG A 40 9.14 -18.33 -3.65
CA ARG A 40 8.67 -18.81 -4.95
C ARG A 40 9.72 -18.65 -6.07
N GLY A 41 10.57 -17.63 -5.92
CA GLY A 41 11.48 -17.16 -6.97
C GLY A 41 10.76 -16.37 -8.07
N VAL A 42 11.48 -15.43 -8.66
CA VAL A 42 10.96 -14.53 -9.70
C VAL A 42 11.83 -14.60 -10.93
N ARG A 43 11.20 -14.81 -12.11
CA ARG A 43 11.87 -14.83 -13.43
C ARG A 43 11.96 -13.41 -14.00
N ALA A 44 12.94 -13.18 -14.87
CA ALA A 44 13.15 -11.91 -15.59
C ALA A 44 13.06 -10.67 -14.67
N ARG A 45 13.62 -10.75 -13.45
CA ARG A 45 13.51 -9.77 -12.38
C ARG A 45 13.84 -8.35 -12.83
N ALA A 46 14.98 -8.15 -13.49
CA ALA A 46 15.43 -6.81 -13.90
C ALA A 46 14.43 -6.12 -14.85
N GLN A 47 13.93 -6.84 -15.87
CA GLN A 47 12.98 -6.31 -16.83
C GLN A 47 11.63 -5.98 -16.17
N ARG A 48 11.17 -6.85 -15.26
CA ARG A 48 9.92 -6.68 -14.53
C ARG A 48 10.02 -5.47 -13.57
N TRP A 49 11.09 -5.38 -12.79
CA TRP A 49 11.34 -4.25 -11.88
C TRP A 49 11.46 -2.92 -12.63
N GLY A 50 12.12 -2.90 -13.79
CA GLY A 50 12.20 -1.70 -14.64
C GLY A 50 10.80 -1.19 -15.04
N ARG A 51 9.91 -2.08 -15.46
CA ARG A 51 8.52 -1.73 -15.81
C ARG A 51 7.74 -1.19 -14.59
N HIS A 52 7.85 -1.86 -13.43
CA HIS A 52 7.18 -1.42 -12.21
C HIS A 52 7.70 -0.06 -11.73
N LEU A 53 9.01 0.18 -11.82
CA LEU A 53 9.61 1.47 -11.49
C LEU A 53 9.09 2.58 -12.43
N ILE A 54 9.01 2.32 -13.74
CA ILE A 54 8.45 3.30 -14.68
C ILE A 54 7.00 3.62 -14.34
N MET A 55 6.18 2.61 -14.00
CA MET A 55 4.79 2.82 -13.55
C MET A 55 4.73 3.68 -12.29
N ALA A 56 5.56 3.40 -11.30
CA ALA A 56 5.64 4.20 -10.08
C ALA A 56 6.06 5.65 -10.36
N LEU A 57 7.04 5.86 -11.24
CA LEU A 57 7.48 7.20 -11.65
C LEU A 57 6.38 7.96 -12.39
N LEU A 58 5.65 7.31 -13.30
CA LEU A 58 4.51 7.92 -14.01
C LEU A 58 3.39 8.30 -13.04
N GLY A 59 3.07 7.41 -12.09
CA GLY A 59 2.08 7.69 -11.04
C GLY A 59 2.50 8.86 -10.15
N SER A 60 3.76 8.88 -9.71
CA SER A 60 4.31 9.96 -8.89
C SER A 60 4.34 11.30 -9.62
N LEU A 61 4.71 11.29 -10.90
CA LEU A 61 4.70 12.49 -11.74
C LEU A 61 3.28 13.02 -11.89
N LEU A 62 2.31 12.14 -12.20
CA LEU A 62 0.90 12.55 -12.35
C LEU A 62 0.36 13.16 -11.06
N VAL A 63 0.62 12.54 -9.90
CA VAL A 63 0.22 13.09 -8.60
C VAL A 63 0.85 14.46 -8.36
N ARG A 64 2.13 14.63 -8.65
CA ARG A 64 2.81 15.91 -8.46
C ARG A 64 2.29 17.02 -9.37
N LEU A 65 1.85 16.67 -10.57
CA LEU A 65 1.23 17.63 -11.51
C LEU A 65 -0.20 18.02 -11.08
N LEU A 66 -0.99 17.04 -10.62
CA LEU A 66 -2.39 17.29 -10.24
C LEU A 66 -2.54 17.86 -8.83
N PHE A 67 -1.66 17.46 -7.91
CA PHE A 67 -1.76 17.75 -6.48
C PHE A 67 -0.42 18.29 -5.92
N PRO A 68 0.02 19.48 -6.32
CA PRO A 68 1.33 20.01 -5.91
C PRO A 68 1.49 20.14 -4.39
N LEU A 69 0.39 20.37 -3.67
CA LEU A 69 0.39 20.51 -2.22
C LEU A 69 0.28 19.17 -1.46
N ALA A 70 -0.21 18.11 -2.13
CA ALA A 70 -0.37 16.76 -1.59
C ALA A 70 -1.06 16.68 -0.19
N ALA A 71 -1.12 15.47 0.39
CA ALA A 71 -1.87 15.23 1.62
C ALA A 71 -1.26 15.90 2.86
N VAL A 72 0.06 16.10 2.90
CA VAL A 72 0.76 16.74 4.04
C VAL A 72 0.33 18.21 4.20
N ALA A 73 0.23 18.95 3.08
CA ALA A 73 -0.21 20.35 3.14
C ALA A 73 -1.69 20.47 3.50
N VAL A 74 -2.54 19.50 3.09
CA VAL A 74 -3.93 19.43 3.56
C VAL A 74 -3.97 19.21 5.07
N GLY A 75 -3.10 18.35 5.62
CA GLY A 75 -2.96 18.16 7.06
C GLY A 75 -2.56 19.44 7.79
N ALA A 76 -1.54 20.14 7.30
CA ALA A 76 -1.13 21.43 7.88
C ALA A 76 -2.24 22.49 7.82
N TRP A 77 -3.01 22.54 6.73
CA TRP A 77 -4.19 23.38 6.63
C TRP A 77 -5.26 23.00 7.67
N ALA A 78 -5.56 21.69 7.80
CA ALA A 78 -6.56 21.23 8.76
C ALA A 78 -6.20 21.60 10.22
N GLU A 79 -4.92 21.48 10.59
CA GLU A 79 -4.42 21.93 11.90
C GLU A 79 -4.60 23.43 12.08
N SER A 80 -4.16 24.24 11.11
CA SER A 80 -4.22 25.71 11.22
C SER A 80 -5.64 26.24 11.24
N ALA A 81 -6.55 25.63 10.45
CA ALA A 81 -7.96 25.96 10.38
C ALA A 81 -8.80 25.34 11.52
N ARG A 82 -8.22 24.45 12.33
CA ARG A 82 -8.93 23.61 13.31
C ARG A 82 -10.12 22.88 12.68
N PHE A 83 -9.93 22.37 11.47
CA PHE A 83 -10.96 21.70 10.69
C PHE A 83 -10.83 20.18 10.77
N GLY A 84 -11.96 19.49 10.88
CA GLY A 84 -12.07 18.05 10.84
C GLY A 84 -12.24 17.41 12.22
N LEU A 85 -12.71 16.16 12.22
CA LEU A 85 -13.17 15.45 13.40
C LEU A 85 -12.16 15.45 14.57
N LEU A 86 -10.91 15.10 14.30
CA LEU A 86 -9.88 14.96 15.34
C LEU A 86 -9.43 16.32 15.91
N GLN A 87 -9.62 17.43 15.16
CA GLN A 87 -9.30 18.77 15.64
C GLN A 87 -10.35 19.31 16.62
N TRP A 88 -11.56 18.75 16.63
CA TRP A 88 -12.64 19.15 17.52
C TRP A 88 -12.70 18.32 18.82
N LEU A 89 -11.97 17.20 18.86
CA LEU A 89 -11.96 16.33 20.03
C LEU A 89 -10.87 16.77 21.01
N PRO A 90 -11.16 16.81 22.34
CA PRO A 90 -10.18 17.19 23.37
C PRO A 90 -9.22 16.02 23.66
N LEU A 91 -8.49 15.57 22.64
CA LEU A 91 -7.56 14.43 22.74
C LEU A 91 -6.11 14.93 22.93
N PRO A 92 -5.29 14.23 23.71
CA PRO A 92 -3.86 14.50 23.77
C PRO A 92 -3.20 14.23 22.41
N GLY A 93 -2.17 15.02 22.04
CA GLY A 93 -1.58 14.98 20.69
C GLY A 93 -1.10 13.60 20.23
N TRP A 94 -0.54 12.78 21.13
CA TRP A 94 -0.15 11.42 20.79
C TRP A 94 -1.34 10.54 20.37
N LEU A 95 -2.50 10.73 21.02
CA LEU A 95 -3.71 9.96 20.70
C LEU A 95 -4.31 10.44 19.36
N VAL A 96 -4.21 11.75 19.06
CA VAL A 96 -4.59 12.28 17.74
C VAL A 96 -3.73 11.62 16.64
N ILE A 97 -2.41 11.49 16.83
CA ILE A 97 -1.51 10.85 15.86
C ILE A 97 -1.88 9.37 15.68
N VAL A 98 -2.01 8.62 16.76
CA VAL A 98 -2.35 7.18 16.70
C VAL A 98 -3.72 6.97 16.05
N SER A 99 -4.73 7.73 16.46
CA SER A 99 -6.08 7.65 15.87
C SER A 99 -6.07 8.01 14.38
N SER A 100 -5.28 9.02 13.98
CA SER A 100 -5.10 9.40 12.59
C SER A 100 -4.56 8.26 11.75
N ILE A 101 -3.51 7.58 12.21
CA ILE A 101 -2.89 6.45 11.50
C ILE A 101 -3.90 5.31 11.35
N VAL A 102 -4.60 4.95 12.42
CA VAL A 102 -5.59 3.86 12.43
C VAL A 102 -6.78 4.18 11.50
N LEU A 103 -7.29 5.42 11.55
CA LEU A 103 -8.41 5.83 10.70
C LEU A 103 -8.02 5.93 9.22
N LEU A 104 -6.82 6.43 8.91
CA LEU A 104 -6.33 6.44 7.54
C LEU A 104 -6.12 5.02 6.99
N ASP A 105 -5.63 4.08 7.80
CA ASP A 105 -5.51 2.68 7.39
C ASP A 105 -6.88 2.04 7.13
N LEU A 106 -7.90 2.38 7.93
CA LEU A 106 -9.30 2.00 7.67
C LEU A 106 -9.81 2.58 6.33
N VAL A 107 -9.47 3.83 6.01
CA VAL A 107 -9.83 4.43 4.71
C VAL A 107 -9.18 3.68 3.56
N ILE A 108 -7.89 3.32 3.68
CA ILE A 108 -7.19 2.52 2.65
C ILE A 108 -7.80 1.12 2.52
N TYR A 109 -8.16 0.47 3.62
CA TYR A 109 -8.87 -0.80 3.58
C TYR A 109 -10.17 -0.71 2.76
N TRP A 110 -11.02 0.29 3.07
CA TRP A 110 -12.28 0.46 2.35
C TRP A 110 -12.08 0.87 0.90
N GLN A 111 -11.11 1.74 0.61
CA GLN A 111 -10.73 2.09 -0.75
C GLN A 111 -10.35 0.83 -1.53
N HIS A 112 -9.49 -0.02 -0.99
CA HIS A 112 -9.04 -1.26 -1.63
C HIS A 112 -10.23 -2.20 -1.91
N ARG A 113 -11.08 -2.42 -0.91
CA ARG A 113 -12.27 -3.26 -1.03
C ARG A 113 -13.26 -2.73 -2.07
N ILE A 114 -13.48 -1.41 -2.09
CA ILE A 114 -14.35 -0.75 -3.08
C ILE A 114 -13.75 -0.86 -4.49
N PHE A 115 -12.43 -0.81 -4.63
CA PHE A 115 -11.75 -0.97 -5.91
C PHE A 115 -11.94 -2.39 -6.48
N HIS A 116 -12.11 -3.41 -5.64
CA HIS A 116 -12.50 -4.75 -6.07
C HIS A 116 -13.98 -4.87 -6.44
N TRP A 117 -14.87 -4.11 -5.80
CA TRP A 117 -16.31 -4.24 -6.00
C TRP A 117 -16.83 -3.47 -7.20
N LEU A 118 -16.33 -2.26 -7.44
CA LEU A 118 -16.83 -1.38 -8.48
C LEU A 118 -16.08 -1.61 -9.79
N PRO A 119 -16.77 -2.06 -10.87
CA PRO A 119 -16.12 -2.43 -12.13
C PRO A 119 -15.20 -1.36 -12.72
N PRO A 120 -15.54 -0.04 -12.73
CA PRO A 120 -14.61 0.97 -13.24
C PRO A 120 -13.31 1.07 -12.41
N LEU A 121 -13.40 0.94 -11.08
CA LEU A 121 -12.26 0.99 -10.18
C LEU A 121 -11.43 -0.30 -10.25
N TRP A 122 -12.12 -1.44 -10.35
CA TRP A 122 -11.44 -2.72 -10.61
C TRP A 122 -10.62 -2.69 -11.90
N ARG A 123 -11.11 -2.07 -12.96
CA ARG A 123 -10.35 -1.95 -14.21
C ARG A 123 -9.00 -1.24 -14.01
N LEU A 124 -8.90 -0.26 -13.10
CA LEU A 124 -7.64 0.38 -12.72
C LEU A 124 -6.80 -0.57 -11.85
N HIS A 125 -7.40 -1.12 -10.79
CA HIS A 125 -6.73 -1.92 -9.78
C HIS A 125 -6.30 -3.31 -10.29
N ARG A 126 -7.07 -3.93 -11.19
CA ARG A 126 -6.71 -5.23 -11.78
C ARG A 126 -5.35 -5.23 -12.49
N MET A 127 -4.85 -4.06 -12.90
CA MET A 127 -3.49 -3.95 -13.45
C MET A 127 -2.46 -4.34 -12.39
N HIS A 128 -2.65 -3.94 -11.15
CA HIS A 128 -1.85 -4.40 -10.01
C HIS A 128 -1.96 -5.93 -9.84
N HIS A 129 -3.17 -6.47 -9.86
CA HIS A 129 -3.42 -7.91 -9.76
C HIS A 129 -3.01 -8.73 -10.98
N SER A 130 -2.80 -8.14 -12.15
CA SER A 130 -2.41 -8.88 -13.37
C SER A 130 -0.93 -9.27 -13.41
N ASP A 131 -0.15 -8.98 -12.37
CA ASP A 131 1.19 -9.52 -12.23
C ASP A 131 1.13 -11.05 -12.07
N THR A 132 1.81 -11.77 -12.94
CA THR A 132 1.85 -13.24 -12.89
C THR A 132 2.88 -13.80 -11.93
N GLN A 133 3.60 -12.91 -11.25
CA GLN A 133 4.61 -13.20 -10.24
C GLN A 133 4.36 -12.28 -9.03
N PHE A 134 5.07 -12.54 -7.93
CA PHE A 134 4.85 -11.81 -6.69
C PHE A 134 6.19 -11.57 -6.01
N ASP A 135 6.56 -10.30 -5.85
CA ASP A 135 7.76 -9.87 -5.12
C ASP A 135 7.65 -8.42 -4.67
N VAL A 136 8.64 -7.92 -3.93
CA VAL A 136 8.66 -6.57 -3.39
C VAL A 136 8.34 -5.48 -4.42
N SER A 137 8.65 -5.68 -5.71
CA SER A 137 8.34 -4.69 -6.75
C SER A 137 6.86 -4.65 -7.13
N THR A 138 6.08 -5.69 -6.80
CA THR A 138 4.62 -5.68 -6.99
C THR A 138 3.98 -4.56 -6.16
N ALA A 139 4.55 -4.20 -5.00
CA ALA A 139 4.09 -3.11 -4.14
C ALA A 139 4.11 -1.72 -4.81
N ILE A 140 4.84 -1.54 -5.90
CA ILE A 140 4.90 -0.27 -6.64
C ILE A 140 4.24 -0.34 -8.02
N ARG A 141 3.57 -1.46 -8.33
CA ARG A 141 2.93 -1.72 -9.61
C ARG A 141 1.46 -1.29 -9.59
N PHE A 142 1.22 0.00 -9.59
CA PHE A 142 -0.13 0.58 -9.65
C PHE A 142 -0.32 1.43 -10.92
N HIS A 143 -1.56 1.48 -11.42
CA HIS A 143 -1.88 2.34 -12.55
C HIS A 143 -1.78 3.83 -12.14
N PRO A 144 -1.18 4.73 -12.96
CA PRO A 144 -1.04 6.14 -12.60
C PRO A 144 -2.35 6.82 -12.22
N LEU A 145 -3.46 6.53 -12.91
CA LEU A 145 -4.79 7.06 -12.58
C LEU A 145 -5.32 6.54 -11.24
N GLU A 146 -4.99 5.29 -10.88
CA GLU A 146 -5.33 4.75 -9.57
C GLU A 146 -4.60 5.50 -8.45
N ILE A 147 -3.30 5.75 -8.63
CA ILE A 147 -2.51 6.51 -7.65
C ILE A 147 -3.03 7.94 -7.50
N ALA A 148 -3.42 8.59 -8.61
CA ALA A 148 -4.02 9.93 -8.56
C ALA A 148 -5.38 9.92 -7.81
N LEU A 149 -6.24 8.95 -8.09
CA LEU A 149 -7.52 8.80 -7.40
C LEU A 149 -7.32 8.48 -5.91
N SER A 150 -6.38 7.59 -5.60
CA SER A 150 -6.01 7.25 -4.21
C SER A 150 -5.50 8.47 -3.44
N MET A 151 -4.72 9.33 -4.09
CA MET A 151 -4.26 10.59 -3.48
C MET A 151 -5.44 11.53 -3.19
N LEU A 152 -6.39 11.67 -4.13
CA LEU A 152 -7.57 12.51 -3.93
C LEU A 152 -8.43 12.00 -2.75
N ILE A 153 -8.68 10.68 -2.68
CA ILE A 153 -9.41 10.07 -1.57
C ILE A 153 -8.68 10.32 -0.24
N LYS A 154 -7.36 10.12 -0.21
CA LYS A 154 -6.55 10.36 0.98
C LYS A 154 -6.60 11.83 1.41
N MET A 155 -6.45 12.78 0.49
CA MET A 155 -6.57 14.21 0.80
C MET A 155 -7.93 14.55 1.39
N GLY A 156 -9.02 14.02 0.82
CA GLY A 156 -10.37 14.17 1.36
C GLY A 156 -10.50 13.59 2.79
N ALA A 157 -9.97 12.40 3.02
CA ALA A 157 -9.95 11.78 4.34
C ALA A 157 -9.13 12.60 5.36
N VAL A 158 -7.94 13.06 4.97
CA VAL A 158 -7.09 13.94 5.82
C VAL A 158 -7.85 15.20 6.22
N ALA A 159 -8.52 15.85 5.28
CA ALA A 159 -9.32 17.06 5.57
C ALA A 159 -10.49 16.74 6.52
N LEU A 160 -11.33 15.76 6.16
CA LEU A 160 -12.56 15.44 6.93
C LEU A 160 -12.25 14.93 8.34
N LEU A 161 -11.19 14.12 8.48
CA LEU A 161 -10.75 13.63 9.78
C LEU A 161 -9.95 14.68 10.57
N GLY A 162 -9.42 15.72 9.93
CA GLY A 162 -8.57 16.71 10.59
C GLY A 162 -7.21 16.13 10.98
N VAL A 163 -6.61 15.31 10.11
CA VAL A 163 -5.35 14.61 10.38
C VAL A 163 -4.18 15.58 10.40
N PRO A 164 -3.36 15.64 11.48
CA PRO A 164 -2.17 16.47 11.51
C PRO A 164 -1.13 16.11 10.45
N ALA A 165 -0.39 17.10 9.95
CA ALA A 165 0.63 16.89 8.91
C ALA A 165 1.66 15.84 9.30
N VAL A 166 2.13 15.82 10.54
CA VAL A 166 3.06 14.82 11.05
C VAL A 166 2.48 13.40 10.99
N ALA A 167 1.19 13.25 11.30
CA ALA A 167 0.52 11.95 11.24
C ALA A 167 0.36 11.46 9.79
N VAL A 168 0.15 12.37 8.83
CA VAL A 168 0.15 12.04 7.39
C VAL A 168 1.51 11.48 6.97
N ILE A 169 2.61 12.14 7.34
CA ILE A 169 3.97 11.68 7.01
C ILE A 169 4.23 10.29 7.60
N LEU A 170 3.94 10.11 8.89
CA LEU A 170 4.14 8.83 9.57
C LEU A 170 3.29 7.71 8.96
N PHE A 171 2.03 8.01 8.63
CA PHE A 171 1.15 7.06 7.97
C PHE A 171 1.66 6.67 6.58
N GLU A 172 2.11 7.61 5.75
CA GLU A 172 2.62 7.31 4.41
C GLU A 172 3.93 6.50 4.46
N ILE A 173 4.80 6.74 5.44
CA ILE A 173 5.98 5.92 5.70
C ILE A 173 5.55 4.49 6.07
N LEU A 174 4.63 4.35 7.02
CA LEU A 174 4.14 3.05 7.48
C LEU A 174 3.44 2.29 6.34
N LEU A 175 2.53 2.94 5.62
CA LEU A 175 1.80 2.37 4.50
C LEU A 175 2.75 1.81 3.42
N ASN A 176 3.76 2.59 3.03
CA ASN A 176 4.72 2.14 2.03
C ASN A 176 5.60 1.00 2.54
N ALA A 177 6.08 1.08 3.78
CA ALA A 177 6.91 0.04 4.38
C ALA A 177 6.16 -1.30 4.50
N THR A 178 4.90 -1.26 4.96
CA THR A 178 4.05 -2.45 5.07
C THR A 178 3.64 -2.98 3.70
N ALA A 179 3.36 -2.12 2.72
CA ALA A 179 3.09 -2.53 1.34
C ALA A 179 4.29 -3.27 0.72
N LEU A 180 5.51 -2.76 0.90
CA LEU A 180 6.72 -3.45 0.46
C LEU A 180 6.90 -4.81 1.16
N PHE A 181 6.63 -4.87 2.47
CA PHE A 181 6.74 -6.10 3.24
C PHE A 181 5.70 -7.14 2.80
N ASN A 182 4.42 -6.76 2.75
CA ASN A 182 3.35 -7.71 2.44
C ASN A 182 3.38 -8.23 0.98
N HIS A 183 4.02 -7.51 0.04
CA HIS A 183 4.25 -7.97 -1.34
C HIS A 183 5.59 -8.69 -1.53
N SER A 184 6.44 -8.79 -0.51
CA SER A 184 7.74 -9.44 -0.67
C SER A 184 7.62 -10.96 -0.89
N ASP A 185 8.53 -11.54 -1.70
CA ASP A 185 8.62 -12.99 -1.93
C ASP A 185 9.37 -13.70 -0.78
N VAL A 186 8.90 -13.44 0.44
CA VAL A 186 9.40 -14.10 1.65
C VAL A 186 8.31 -14.97 2.28
N HIS A 187 8.76 -16.00 2.99
CA HIS A 187 7.92 -16.86 3.81
C HIS A 187 8.41 -16.81 5.24
N LEU A 188 7.49 -16.53 6.16
CA LEU A 188 7.78 -16.49 7.58
C LEU A 188 7.57 -17.89 8.18
N PRO A 189 8.35 -18.27 9.22
CA PRO A 189 8.03 -19.46 9.99
C PRO A 189 6.55 -19.43 10.45
N PRO A 190 5.79 -20.53 10.34
CA PRO A 190 4.33 -20.53 10.58
C PRO A 190 3.93 -19.95 11.93
N GLY A 191 4.68 -20.24 13.00
CA GLY A 191 4.39 -19.70 14.33
C GLY A 191 4.63 -18.18 14.44
N LEU A 192 5.58 -17.62 13.68
CA LEU A 192 5.82 -16.19 13.62
C LEU A 192 4.75 -15.50 12.77
N ASP A 193 4.46 -16.04 11.59
CA ASP A 193 3.41 -15.54 10.71
C ASP A 193 2.05 -15.47 11.44
N ALA A 194 1.66 -16.55 12.12
CA ALA A 194 0.41 -16.60 12.89
C ALA A 194 0.29 -15.51 13.96
N ARG A 195 1.41 -15.15 14.62
CA ARG A 195 1.44 -14.06 15.61
C ARG A 195 1.41 -12.68 14.96
N LEU A 196 2.21 -12.48 13.91
CA LEU A 196 2.28 -11.20 13.21
C LEU A 196 0.96 -10.82 12.53
N ARG A 197 0.17 -11.79 12.06
CA ARG A 197 -1.16 -11.57 11.47
C ARG A 197 -2.21 -10.98 12.43
N TRP A 198 -1.86 -10.76 13.69
CA TRP A 198 -2.68 -9.98 14.63
C TRP A 198 -2.32 -8.49 14.62
N LEU A 199 -1.12 -8.14 14.16
CA LEU A 199 -0.58 -6.79 14.22
C LEU A 199 -0.32 -6.18 12.82
N LEU A 200 0.13 -7.02 11.87
CA LEU A 200 0.53 -6.58 10.53
C LEU A 200 0.03 -7.56 9.47
N VAL A 201 -0.28 -7.03 8.29
CA VAL A 201 -0.53 -7.85 7.11
C VAL A 201 0.80 -8.46 6.65
N THR A 202 0.86 -9.80 6.64
CA THR A 202 2.08 -10.55 6.28
C THR A 202 2.11 -10.89 4.80
N PRO A 203 3.30 -11.24 4.24
CA PRO A 203 3.42 -11.68 2.86
C PRO A 203 2.53 -12.88 2.53
N ASP A 204 2.44 -13.87 3.43
CA ASP A 204 1.62 -15.06 3.24
C ASP A 204 0.11 -14.74 3.28
N MET A 205 -0.29 -13.75 4.09
CA MET A 205 -1.67 -13.26 4.11
C MET A 205 -2.03 -12.54 2.81
N HIS A 206 -1.17 -11.62 2.35
CA HIS A 206 -1.45 -10.80 1.17
C HIS A 206 -1.27 -11.57 -0.14
N ARG A 207 -0.41 -12.58 -0.17
CA ARG A 207 -0.24 -13.45 -1.34
C ARG A 207 -1.53 -14.21 -1.68
N ILE A 208 -2.34 -14.59 -0.69
CA ILE A 208 -3.67 -15.19 -0.91
C ILE A 208 -4.54 -14.22 -1.72
N HIS A 209 -4.53 -12.95 -1.39
CA HIS A 209 -5.25 -11.89 -2.09
C HIS A 209 -4.81 -11.74 -3.58
N HIS A 210 -3.58 -12.08 -3.92
CA HIS A 210 -3.05 -12.08 -5.29
C HIS A 210 -3.25 -13.39 -6.05
N SER A 211 -3.99 -14.36 -5.52
CA SER A 211 -4.37 -15.59 -6.19
C SER A 211 -5.26 -15.34 -7.41
N THR A 212 -5.27 -16.30 -8.37
CA THR A 212 -6.22 -16.28 -9.51
C THR A 212 -7.64 -16.66 -9.11
N GLU A 213 -7.86 -17.18 -7.91
CA GLU A 213 -9.16 -17.60 -7.44
C GLU A 213 -9.95 -16.45 -6.81
N ARG A 214 -11.11 -16.13 -7.38
CA ARG A 214 -11.91 -14.94 -7.01
C ARG A 214 -12.19 -14.84 -5.51
N ILE A 215 -12.52 -15.98 -4.87
CA ILE A 215 -12.80 -16.01 -3.43
C ILE A 215 -11.56 -15.68 -2.58
N GLU A 216 -10.35 -15.84 -3.12
CA GLU A 216 -9.09 -15.47 -2.48
C GLU A 216 -8.74 -14.02 -2.81
N THR A 217 -8.88 -13.62 -4.09
CA THR A 217 -8.66 -12.23 -4.52
C THR A 217 -9.59 -11.25 -3.81
N ASP A 218 -10.83 -11.66 -3.52
CA ASP A 218 -11.80 -10.84 -2.78
C ASP A 218 -11.71 -11.06 -1.25
N SER A 219 -10.50 -11.28 -0.71
CA SER A 219 -10.19 -11.43 0.71
C SER A 219 -8.90 -10.70 1.08
N ASN A 220 -8.61 -10.53 2.38
CA ASN A 220 -7.35 -9.96 2.89
C ASN A 220 -7.00 -8.60 2.26
N PHE A 221 -7.94 -7.65 2.30
CA PHE A 221 -7.79 -6.30 1.74
C PHE A 221 -6.92 -5.36 2.57
N GLY A 222 -6.55 -5.72 3.80
CA GLY A 222 -5.72 -4.91 4.68
C GLY A 222 -4.35 -4.58 4.09
N PHE A 223 -3.84 -3.38 4.41
CA PHE A 223 -2.48 -2.93 4.03
C PHE A 223 -1.52 -2.96 5.22
N CYS A 224 -1.82 -2.20 6.28
CA CYS A 224 -1.00 -2.21 7.50
C CYS A 224 -1.59 -3.17 8.53
N LEU A 225 -2.84 -2.94 8.93
CA LEU A 225 -3.50 -3.66 10.00
C LEU A 225 -4.45 -4.72 9.46
N PRO A 226 -4.35 -5.98 9.90
CA PRO A 226 -5.26 -7.08 9.51
C PRO A 226 -6.59 -7.04 10.28
N TRP A 227 -6.79 -6.03 11.13
CA TRP A 227 -7.98 -5.89 11.99
C TRP A 227 -9.25 -5.68 11.19
N TRP A 228 -9.16 -4.93 10.10
CA TRP A 228 -10.30 -4.61 9.23
C TRP A 228 -10.82 -5.83 8.51
N ASP A 229 -9.93 -6.71 8.04
CA ASP A 229 -10.32 -7.98 7.43
C ASP A 229 -11.10 -8.86 8.41
N ARG A 230 -10.70 -8.88 9.67
CA ARG A 230 -11.41 -9.62 10.72
C ARG A 230 -12.74 -8.97 11.08
N LEU A 231 -12.74 -7.64 11.24
CA LEU A 231 -13.93 -6.87 11.62
C LEU A 231 -15.01 -6.93 10.53
N PHE A 232 -14.61 -6.86 9.26
CA PHE A 232 -15.53 -6.82 8.11
C PHE A 232 -15.61 -8.15 7.35
N ALA A 233 -15.22 -9.26 8.01
CA ALA A 233 -15.38 -10.64 7.53
C ALA A 233 -14.74 -10.91 6.15
N SER A 234 -13.62 -10.25 5.83
CA SER A 234 -12.82 -10.53 4.64
C SER A 234 -11.52 -11.28 4.93
N TYR A 235 -11.27 -11.66 6.19
CA TYR A 235 -10.06 -12.38 6.57
C TYR A 235 -10.10 -13.84 6.10
N ARG A 236 -9.05 -14.26 5.40
CA ARG A 236 -8.79 -15.64 5.02
C ARG A 236 -7.43 -16.06 5.56
N SER A 237 -7.44 -17.10 6.39
CA SER A 237 -6.23 -17.59 7.09
C SER A 237 -5.32 -18.44 6.23
N GLY A 238 -5.85 -19.15 5.21
CA GLY A 238 -5.11 -20.05 4.34
C GLY A 238 -5.57 -19.99 2.91
N ALA A 239 -4.67 -20.31 1.97
CA ALA A 239 -4.98 -20.46 0.56
C ALA A 239 -5.69 -21.77 0.27
N LEU A 240 -6.38 -21.84 -0.88
CA LEU A 240 -7.02 -23.08 -1.38
C LEU A 240 -6.00 -24.12 -1.86
N SER A 241 -4.80 -23.67 -2.22
CA SER A 241 -3.70 -24.54 -2.64
C SER A 241 -2.39 -24.08 -2.00
N ASP A 242 -1.34 -24.89 -2.14
CA ASP A 242 -0.01 -24.54 -1.63
C ASP A 242 0.48 -23.21 -2.23
N GLN A 243 0.75 -22.24 -1.36
CA GLN A 243 1.20 -20.91 -1.75
C GLN A 243 2.55 -20.90 -2.49
N ALA A 244 3.37 -21.92 -2.33
CA ALA A 244 4.63 -22.04 -3.07
C ALA A 244 4.41 -22.18 -4.58
N VAL A 245 3.29 -22.78 -4.99
CA VAL A 245 2.99 -23.10 -6.39
C VAL A 245 1.66 -22.54 -6.89
N MET A 246 0.81 -21.99 -6.03
CA MET A 246 -0.49 -21.46 -6.44
C MET A 246 -0.36 -20.42 -7.56
N PRO A 247 -1.26 -20.39 -8.53
CA PRO A 247 -1.24 -19.38 -9.59
C PRO A 247 -1.46 -17.97 -9.01
N ILE A 248 -0.53 -17.06 -9.30
CA ILE A 248 -0.61 -15.64 -8.96
C ILE A 248 -1.12 -14.86 -10.17
N GLY A 249 -1.86 -13.80 -9.91
CA GLY A 249 -2.35 -12.87 -10.93
C GLY A 249 -3.83 -13.06 -11.26
N LEU A 250 -4.18 -12.79 -12.48
CA LEU A 250 -5.53 -13.00 -13.02
C LEU A 250 -5.54 -14.17 -13.99
N LYS A 251 -6.73 -14.74 -14.25
CA LYS A 251 -6.92 -15.77 -15.31
C LYS A 251 -6.67 -15.17 -16.69
N ASP A 252 -6.97 -13.90 -16.85
CA ASP A 252 -6.67 -13.09 -18.04
C ASP A 252 -5.32 -12.37 -17.90
N PHE A 253 -4.86 -11.75 -19.00
CA PHE A 253 -3.63 -10.91 -19.04
C PHE A 253 -2.34 -11.63 -18.69
N ARG A 254 -2.24 -12.92 -18.98
CA ARG A 254 -1.09 -13.77 -18.61
C ARG A 254 0.01 -13.88 -19.66
N ALA A 255 -0.28 -13.51 -20.91
CA ALA A 255 0.72 -13.58 -21.98
C ALA A 255 1.81 -12.53 -21.81
N ASP A 256 3.02 -12.77 -22.30
CA ASP A 256 4.16 -11.83 -22.20
C ASP A 256 3.82 -10.45 -22.79
N ARG A 257 3.04 -10.42 -23.87
CA ARG A 257 2.55 -9.16 -24.47
C ARG A 257 1.71 -8.33 -23.51
N ASP A 258 0.94 -8.96 -22.62
CA ASP A 258 0.09 -8.28 -21.63
C ASP A 258 0.91 -7.66 -20.49
N GLN A 259 2.12 -8.15 -20.29
CA GLN A 259 3.07 -7.65 -19.29
C GLN A 259 3.95 -6.50 -19.80
N SER A 260 3.77 -6.06 -21.06
CA SER A 260 4.46 -4.88 -21.57
C SER A 260 3.92 -3.58 -20.93
N LEU A 261 4.76 -2.55 -20.82
CA LEU A 261 4.35 -1.27 -20.20
C LEU A 261 3.12 -0.67 -20.88
N ALA A 262 3.10 -0.66 -22.22
CA ALA A 262 1.95 -0.14 -23.00
C ALA A 262 0.68 -0.94 -22.73
N ALA A 263 0.76 -2.28 -22.68
CA ALA A 263 -0.40 -3.12 -22.38
C ALA A 263 -0.94 -2.88 -20.97
N GLN A 264 -0.05 -2.67 -19.99
CA GLN A 264 -0.43 -2.35 -18.61
C GLN A 264 -1.14 -0.98 -18.52
N LEU A 265 -0.62 0.05 -19.19
CA LEU A 265 -1.25 1.38 -19.24
C LEU A 265 -2.62 1.37 -19.95
N LEU A 266 -2.81 0.51 -20.95
CA LEU A 266 -4.06 0.38 -21.68
C LEU A 266 -5.02 -0.66 -21.06
N GLN A 267 -4.59 -1.39 -20.03
CA GLN A 267 -5.38 -2.47 -19.43
C GLN A 267 -6.75 -2.02 -18.89
N PRO A 268 -6.93 -0.82 -18.31
CA PRO A 268 -8.25 -0.36 -17.87
C PRO A 268 -9.28 -0.24 -19.00
N LEU A 269 -8.84 -0.07 -20.24
CA LEU A 269 -9.69 0.07 -21.42
C LEU A 269 -10.08 -1.27 -22.09
N ARG A 270 -9.48 -2.37 -21.64
CA ARG A 270 -9.65 -3.71 -22.22
C ARG A 270 -10.66 -4.58 -21.47
#